data_f59b060511e3b0d412a06f2321b7ba5c
#
_entry.id   f59b060511e3b0d412a06f2321b7ba5c
#
_cell.length_a   1.000
_cell.length_b   1.000
_cell.length_c   1.000
_cell.angle_alpha   90.00
_cell.angle_beta   90.00
_cell.angle_gamma   90.00
#
_symmetry.space_group_name_H-M   'P 1'
#
loop_
_entity.id
_entity.type
_entity.pdbx_description
1 polymer ?
#
loop_
_entity_poly.entity_id
_entity_poly.type
_entity_poly.pdbx_seq_one_letter_code
_entity_poly.pdbx_strand_id
1 'polypeptide(L)'
;LYFEGNGVQGLANLMASPDNYAFFQDRRSHALTRFGVPVDSLLPMRLGQLALQKFSQYKDLYQIAGAYVSIGKYLNAHSHYTEALDTLKLALECVNDHHRLFYDCHDSLDWLKAFDRRDTICAEKAWMEQKLKTVPEWISRIREQLSVSYAGLGMKEKSDYNRNIYLDILEDTR
;
A
#
# COMPACT_ATOMS: atom_id res chain seq x y z
N LEU A 1 2.95 12.73 -17.25
CA LEU A 1 1.94 12.55 -16.17
C LEU A 1 2.10 11.18 -15.47
N TYR A 2 2.08 10.04 -16.22
CA TYR A 2 2.24 8.71 -15.60
C TYR A 2 3.61 8.56 -14.89
N PHE A 3 4.70 8.90 -15.56
CA PHE A 3 6.05 8.88 -14.97
C PHE A 3 6.19 9.87 -13.79
N GLU A 4 5.50 10.99 -13.83
CA GLU A 4 5.44 11.90 -12.68
C GLU A 4 4.74 11.25 -11.48
N GLY A 5 3.63 10.52 -11.72
CA GLY A 5 2.94 9.76 -10.69
C GLY A 5 3.87 8.77 -10.00
N ASN A 6 4.61 7.96 -10.77
CA ASN A 6 5.58 7.01 -10.25
C ASN A 6 6.70 7.68 -9.46
N GLY A 7 7.23 8.80 -9.95
CA GLY A 7 8.27 9.57 -9.24
C GLY A 7 7.77 10.12 -7.91
N VAL A 8 6.58 10.71 -7.90
CA VAL A 8 5.94 11.24 -6.69
C VAL A 8 5.65 10.12 -5.69
N GLN A 9 5.17 8.96 -6.16
CA GLN A 9 4.91 7.81 -5.31
C GLN A 9 6.19 7.23 -4.69
N GLY A 10 7.25 7.11 -5.49
CA GLY A 10 8.56 6.69 -5.00
C GLY A 10 9.08 7.60 -3.88
N LEU A 11 8.96 8.92 -4.06
CA LEU A 11 9.29 9.90 -3.03
C LEU A 11 8.40 9.77 -1.79
N ALA A 12 7.09 9.58 -1.97
CA ALA A 12 6.16 9.40 -0.86
C ALA A 12 6.52 8.17 -0.01
N ASN A 13 6.81 7.04 -0.66
CA ASN A 13 7.25 5.82 0.01
C ASN A 13 8.55 5.99 0.78
N LEU A 14 9.53 6.66 0.16
CA LEU A 14 10.83 6.88 0.76
C LEU A 14 10.72 7.79 1.98
N MET A 15 9.96 8.87 1.88
CA MET A 15 9.78 9.87 2.94
C MET A 15 8.78 9.46 4.03
N ALA A 16 8.01 8.40 3.82
CA ALA A 16 7.13 7.87 4.86
C ALA A 16 7.91 7.31 6.06
N SER A 17 9.19 6.95 5.87
CA SER A 17 10.09 6.61 7.00
C SER A 17 10.61 7.88 7.66
N PRO A 18 10.46 8.04 9.00
CA PRO A 18 10.95 9.22 9.72
C PRO A 18 12.44 9.50 9.52
N ASP A 19 13.27 8.46 9.49
CA ASP A 19 14.72 8.59 9.31
C ASP A 19 15.08 9.12 7.92
N ASN A 20 14.42 8.62 6.88
CA ASN A 20 14.59 9.10 5.53
C ASN A 20 14.08 10.55 5.38
N TYR A 21 12.95 10.87 6.01
CA TYR A 21 12.41 12.22 5.99
C TYR A 21 13.39 13.22 6.62
N ALA A 22 13.98 12.90 7.77
CA ALA A 22 14.99 13.75 8.43
C ALA A 22 16.19 14.02 7.52
N PHE A 23 16.67 12.98 6.81
CA PHE A 23 17.77 13.11 5.85
C PHE A 23 17.45 14.08 4.70
N PHE A 24 16.22 14.02 4.16
CA PHE A 24 15.80 14.92 3.07
C PHE A 24 15.50 16.34 3.54
N GLN A 25 15.00 16.51 4.76
CA GLN A 25 14.73 17.80 5.36
C GLN A 25 16.01 18.63 5.47
N ASP A 26 17.12 18.01 5.84
CA ASP A 26 18.41 18.65 6.04
C ASP A 26 19.06 19.14 4.73
N ARG A 27 18.74 18.50 3.61
CA ARG A 27 19.34 18.78 2.29
C ARG A 27 18.54 19.68 1.37
N ARG A 28 17.42 20.21 1.80
CA ARG A 28 16.54 21.15 1.06
C ARG A 28 16.53 20.88 -0.45
N SER A 29 16.02 19.72 -0.83
CA SER A 29 16.02 19.29 -2.23
C SER A 29 15.23 20.28 -3.10
N HIS A 30 15.90 21.04 -3.96
CA HIS A 30 15.27 21.89 -4.97
C HIS A 30 14.28 21.13 -5.87
N ALA A 31 14.41 19.79 -5.93
CA ALA A 31 13.49 18.94 -6.67
C ALA A 31 12.07 18.96 -6.10
N LEU A 32 11.91 19.15 -4.80
CA LEU A 32 10.59 19.14 -4.14
C LEU A 32 9.82 20.44 -4.35
N THR A 33 10.52 21.58 -4.48
CA THR A 33 9.88 22.86 -4.80
C THR A 33 9.24 22.85 -6.19
N ARG A 34 9.71 22.00 -7.09
CA ARG A 34 9.13 21.80 -8.43
C ARG A 34 7.69 21.32 -8.40
N PHE A 35 7.30 20.60 -7.36
CA PHE A 35 5.93 20.09 -7.21
C PHE A 35 5.01 21.08 -6.48
N GLY A 36 5.52 22.25 -6.09
CA GLY A 36 4.74 23.25 -5.37
C GLY A 36 4.25 22.79 -3.99
N VAL A 37 4.88 21.76 -3.44
CA VAL A 37 4.49 21.16 -2.15
C VAL A 37 5.43 21.66 -1.06
N PRO A 38 4.90 22.27 0.02
CA PRO A 38 5.74 22.71 1.14
C PRO A 38 6.51 21.56 1.77
N VAL A 39 7.78 21.79 2.10
CA VAL A 39 8.63 20.81 2.80
C VAL A 39 8.37 20.93 4.30
N ASP A 40 7.40 20.18 4.79
CA ASP A 40 7.05 20.08 6.20
C ASP A 40 6.77 18.62 6.59
N SER A 41 6.39 18.38 7.85
CA SER A 41 6.09 17.03 8.36
C SER A 41 4.97 16.29 7.61
N LEU A 42 4.11 17.02 6.88
CA LEU A 42 3.03 16.46 6.09
C LEU A 42 3.44 16.15 4.63
N LEU A 43 4.68 16.46 4.25
CA LEU A 43 5.14 16.26 2.88
C LEU A 43 4.94 14.83 2.37
N PRO A 44 5.28 13.77 3.11
CA PRO A 44 5.05 12.40 2.65
C PRO A 44 3.57 12.12 2.38
N MET A 45 2.68 12.62 3.22
CA MET A 45 1.23 12.50 3.06
C MET A 45 0.73 13.22 1.80
N ARG A 46 1.18 14.45 1.59
CA ARG A 46 0.82 15.24 0.40
C ARG A 46 1.34 14.61 -0.89
N LEU A 47 2.55 14.05 -0.87
CA LEU A 47 3.09 13.32 -2.03
C LEU A 47 2.25 12.08 -2.34
N GLY A 48 1.85 11.32 -1.34
CA GLY A 48 0.95 10.17 -1.49
C GLY A 48 -0.40 10.59 -2.10
N GLN A 49 -1.00 11.67 -1.61
CA GLN A 49 -2.26 12.22 -2.13
C GLN A 49 -2.11 12.73 -3.58
N LEU A 50 -0.99 13.36 -3.90
CA LEU A 50 -0.70 13.83 -5.26
C LEU A 50 -0.52 12.64 -6.23
N ALA A 51 0.18 11.58 -5.81
CA ALA A 51 0.30 10.35 -6.59
C ALA A 51 -1.08 9.72 -6.83
N LEU A 52 -1.90 9.62 -5.80
CA LEU A 52 -3.27 9.11 -5.89
C LEU A 52 -4.10 9.91 -6.90
N GLN A 53 -4.06 11.24 -6.84
CA GLN A 53 -4.74 12.12 -7.78
C GLN A 53 -4.31 11.88 -9.23
N LYS A 54 -2.99 11.75 -9.46
CA LYS A 54 -2.45 11.50 -10.81
C LYS A 54 -2.87 10.15 -11.36
N PHE A 55 -2.78 9.09 -10.59
CA PHE A 55 -3.16 7.75 -11.03
C PHE A 55 -4.67 7.59 -11.22
N SER A 56 -5.48 8.27 -10.41
CA SER A 56 -6.94 8.26 -10.56
C SER A 56 -7.41 8.82 -11.91
N GLN A 57 -6.65 9.75 -12.50
CA GLN A 57 -6.94 10.28 -13.85
C GLN A 57 -6.81 9.21 -14.94
N TYR A 58 -5.98 8.19 -14.72
CA TYR A 58 -5.76 7.08 -15.66
C TYR A 58 -6.55 5.83 -15.32
N LYS A 59 -7.24 5.82 -14.19
CA LYS A 59 -7.95 4.63 -13.65
C LYS A 59 -7.04 3.40 -13.52
N ASP A 60 -5.77 3.63 -13.23
CA ASP A 60 -4.79 2.58 -13.00
C ASP A 60 -4.90 2.08 -11.56
N LEU A 61 -5.73 1.08 -11.34
CA LEU A 61 -6.03 0.51 -10.02
C LEU A 61 -4.78 -0.02 -9.31
N TYR A 62 -3.83 -0.58 -10.05
CA TYR A 62 -2.58 -1.10 -9.49
C TYR A 62 -1.72 0.03 -8.89
N GLN A 63 -1.57 1.12 -9.62
CA GLN A 63 -0.81 2.28 -9.15
C GLN A 63 -1.57 3.07 -8.07
N ILE A 64 -2.90 3.12 -8.16
CA ILE A 64 -3.75 3.69 -7.10
C ILE A 64 -3.53 2.93 -5.78
N ALA A 65 -3.48 1.59 -5.83
CA ALA A 65 -3.16 0.78 -4.65
C ALA A 65 -1.81 1.17 -4.04
N GLY A 66 -0.79 1.36 -4.88
CA GLY A 66 0.53 1.80 -4.44
C GLY A 66 0.52 3.18 -3.76
N ALA A 67 -0.29 4.12 -4.24
CA ALA A 67 -0.46 5.43 -3.60
C ALA A 67 -1.11 5.29 -2.22
N TYR A 68 -2.14 4.45 -2.09
CA TYR A 68 -2.73 4.15 -0.78
C TYR A 68 -1.74 3.48 0.19
N VAL A 69 -0.87 2.60 -0.32
CA VAL A 69 0.21 2.01 0.51
C VAL A 69 1.13 3.08 1.07
N SER A 70 1.53 4.06 0.25
CA SER A 70 2.38 5.17 0.69
C SER A 70 1.73 6.00 1.80
N ILE A 71 0.44 6.29 1.65
CA ILE A 71 -0.34 7.01 2.65
C ILE A 71 -0.48 6.18 3.93
N GLY A 72 -0.85 4.91 3.82
CA GLY A 72 -0.99 4.00 4.96
C GLY A 72 0.31 3.83 5.76
N LYS A 73 1.44 3.72 5.05
CA LYS A 73 2.77 3.67 5.68
C LYS A 73 3.08 4.94 6.47
N TYR A 74 2.79 6.12 5.90
CA TYR A 74 2.95 7.39 6.61
C TYR A 74 2.09 7.43 7.88
N LEU A 75 0.81 7.06 7.78
CA LEU A 75 -0.12 7.05 8.90
C LEU A 75 0.35 6.11 10.03
N ASN A 76 0.83 4.91 9.68
CA ASN A 76 1.41 3.96 10.63
C ASN A 76 2.64 4.54 11.35
N ALA A 77 3.54 5.19 10.60
CA ALA A 77 4.74 5.81 11.15
C ALA A 77 4.41 6.93 12.17
N HIS A 78 3.22 7.52 12.06
CA HIS A 78 2.72 8.56 12.97
C HIS A 78 1.68 8.04 13.98
N SER A 79 1.57 6.72 14.13
CA SER A 79 0.64 6.07 15.08
C SER A 79 -0.85 6.33 14.80
N HIS A 80 -1.22 6.73 13.60
CA HIS A 80 -2.59 6.87 13.13
C HIS A 80 -3.12 5.53 12.59
N TYR A 81 -3.13 4.51 13.44
CA TYR A 81 -3.35 3.12 13.03
C TYR A 81 -4.74 2.84 12.45
N THR A 82 -5.77 3.51 12.94
CA THR A 82 -7.15 3.34 12.42
C THR A 82 -7.26 3.86 11.00
N GLU A 83 -6.79 5.08 10.75
CA GLU A 83 -6.79 5.68 9.42
C GLU A 83 -5.87 4.93 8.45
N ALA A 84 -4.74 4.42 8.95
CA ALA A 84 -3.85 3.56 8.18
C ALA A 84 -4.56 2.28 7.76
N LEU A 85 -5.26 1.62 8.68
CA LEU A 85 -6.01 0.40 8.41
C LEU A 85 -7.06 0.61 7.33
N ASP A 86 -7.87 1.67 7.42
CA ASP A 86 -8.89 1.99 6.41
C ASP A 86 -8.27 2.28 5.04
N THR A 87 -7.18 3.04 5.01
CA THR A 87 -6.45 3.36 3.77
C THR A 87 -5.86 2.10 3.12
N LEU A 88 -5.28 1.21 3.91
CA LEU A 88 -4.67 -0.04 3.42
C LEU A 88 -5.74 -1.03 2.92
N LYS A 89 -6.93 -1.04 3.51
CA LYS A 89 -8.06 -1.83 3.01
C LYS A 89 -8.53 -1.34 1.63
N LEU A 90 -8.52 -0.03 1.41
CA LEU A 90 -8.77 0.52 0.06
C LEU A 90 -7.68 0.08 -0.94
N ALA A 91 -6.43 0.00 -0.51
CA ALA A 91 -5.36 -0.54 -1.36
C ALA A 91 -5.63 -2.00 -1.75
N LEU A 92 -6.07 -2.84 -0.81
CA LEU A 92 -6.47 -4.23 -1.11
C LEU A 92 -7.63 -4.31 -2.10
N GLU A 93 -8.66 -3.47 -1.95
CA GLU A 93 -9.78 -3.40 -2.89
C GLU A 93 -9.30 -3.06 -4.30
N CYS A 94 -8.42 -2.05 -4.44
CA CYS A 94 -7.86 -1.70 -5.75
C CYS A 94 -7.08 -2.84 -6.39
N VAL A 95 -6.24 -3.56 -5.64
CA VAL A 95 -5.50 -4.72 -6.16
C VAL A 95 -6.46 -5.84 -6.54
N ASN A 96 -7.49 -6.10 -5.75
CA ASN A 96 -8.50 -7.11 -6.02
C ASN A 96 -9.29 -6.78 -7.31
N ASP A 97 -9.71 -5.55 -7.47
CA ASP A 97 -10.42 -5.10 -8.67
C ASP A 97 -9.52 -5.14 -9.91
N HIS A 98 -8.26 -4.73 -9.78
CA HIS A 98 -7.26 -4.88 -10.84
C HIS A 98 -7.13 -6.35 -11.26
N HIS A 99 -6.98 -7.25 -10.29
CA HIS A 99 -6.85 -8.68 -10.56
C HIS A 99 -8.08 -9.25 -11.28
N ARG A 100 -9.28 -8.89 -10.86
CA ARG A 100 -10.53 -9.30 -11.52
C ARG A 100 -10.61 -8.86 -12.98
N LEU A 101 -10.16 -7.63 -13.26
CA LEU A 101 -10.19 -7.07 -14.61
C LEU A 101 -9.19 -7.74 -15.55
N PHE A 102 -7.99 -8.09 -15.07
CA PHE A 102 -6.91 -8.58 -15.92
C PHE A 102 -6.77 -10.10 -15.94
N TYR A 103 -7.23 -10.79 -14.91
CA TYR A 103 -7.08 -12.25 -14.77
C TYR A 103 -8.40 -13.00 -14.76
N ASP A 104 -9.50 -12.31 -15.02
CA ASP A 104 -10.87 -12.88 -15.07
C ASP A 104 -11.22 -13.72 -13.82
N CYS A 105 -10.79 -13.25 -12.67
CA CYS A 105 -11.04 -13.90 -11.39
C CYS A 105 -12.46 -13.60 -10.91
N HIS A 106 -13.39 -14.51 -11.17
CA HIS A 106 -14.81 -14.38 -10.78
C HIS A 106 -15.16 -15.14 -9.48
N ASP A 107 -14.18 -15.47 -8.70
CA ASP A 107 -14.42 -16.23 -7.47
C ASP A 107 -15.42 -15.55 -6.54
N SER A 108 -16.49 -16.30 -6.22
CA SER A 108 -17.26 -16.02 -5.02
C SER A 108 -16.37 -16.37 -3.84
N LEU A 109 -15.84 -15.39 -3.16
CA LEU A 109 -14.94 -15.58 -2.04
C LEU A 109 -15.70 -16.05 -0.79
N ASP A 110 -16.51 -17.12 -0.92
CA ASP A 110 -17.32 -17.65 0.16
C ASP A 110 -16.49 -18.15 1.35
N TRP A 111 -15.27 -18.57 1.08
CA TRP A 111 -14.31 -18.97 2.11
C TRP A 111 -13.83 -17.80 2.99
N LEU A 112 -14.10 -16.57 2.57
CA LEU A 112 -13.74 -15.35 3.31
C LEU A 112 -14.79 -14.93 4.35
N LYS A 113 -15.82 -15.72 4.58
CA LYS A 113 -16.89 -15.37 5.54
C LYS A 113 -16.38 -15.14 6.96
N ALA A 114 -15.20 -15.67 7.30
CA ALA A 114 -14.56 -15.47 8.60
C ALA A 114 -13.79 -14.15 8.71
N PHE A 115 -13.55 -13.43 7.61
CA PHE A 115 -12.75 -12.21 7.57
C PHE A 115 -13.53 -11.07 6.93
N ASP A 116 -13.18 -9.82 7.26
CA ASP A 116 -13.66 -8.67 6.51
C ASP A 116 -13.30 -8.87 5.03
N ARG A 117 -14.27 -8.72 4.13
CA ARG A 117 -14.09 -8.90 2.70
C ARG A 117 -12.92 -8.11 2.12
N ARG A 118 -12.59 -6.97 2.73
CA ARG A 118 -11.46 -6.12 2.32
C ARG A 118 -10.10 -6.67 2.75
N ASP A 119 -10.05 -7.63 3.67
CA ASP A 119 -8.80 -8.21 4.17
C ASP A 119 -8.28 -9.37 3.31
N THR A 120 -9.07 -9.84 2.34
CA THR A 120 -8.68 -10.95 1.47
C THR A 120 -9.08 -10.68 0.04
N ILE A 121 -8.22 -11.01 -0.90
CA ILE A 121 -8.35 -10.68 -2.31
C ILE A 121 -8.16 -11.88 -3.25
N CYS A 122 -8.75 -11.81 -4.44
CA CYS A 122 -8.62 -12.85 -5.45
C CYS A 122 -7.17 -13.10 -5.86
N ALA A 123 -6.32 -12.07 -5.88
CA ALA A 123 -4.92 -12.20 -6.24
C ALA A 123 -4.15 -13.08 -5.25
N GLU A 124 -4.37 -12.91 -3.94
CA GLU A 124 -3.76 -13.77 -2.91
C GLU A 124 -4.26 -15.20 -3.02
N LYS A 125 -5.57 -15.39 -3.22
CA LYS A 125 -6.14 -16.71 -3.42
C LYS A 125 -5.52 -17.41 -4.62
N ALA A 126 -5.47 -16.76 -5.78
CA ALA A 126 -4.88 -17.29 -7.00
C ALA A 126 -3.39 -17.63 -6.80
N TRP A 127 -2.65 -16.81 -6.08
CA TRP A 127 -1.26 -17.08 -5.73
C TRP A 127 -1.12 -18.29 -4.81
N MET A 128 -1.90 -18.36 -3.74
CA MET A 128 -1.87 -19.47 -2.78
C MET A 128 -2.25 -20.80 -3.42
N GLU A 129 -3.27 -20.84 -4.28
CA GLU A 129 -3.76 -22.05 -4.92
C GLU A 129 -2.91 -22.48 -6.12
N GLN A 130 -2.47 -21.54 -6.92
CA GLN A 130 -1.80 -21.78 -8.21
C GLN A 130 -0.30 -21.50 -8.17
N LYS A 131 0.21 -21.01 -7.04
CA LYS A 131 1.61 -20.57 -6.87
C LYS A 131 2.07 -19.69 -8.03
N LEU A 132 1.21 -18.78 -8.46
CA LEU A 132 1.56 -17.84 -9.52
C LEU A 132 2.71 -16.97 -9.03
N LYS A 133 3.82 -17.00 -9.74
CA LYS A 133 5.06 -16.26 -9.41
C LYS A 133 4.90 -14.73 -9.46
N THR A 134 3.80 -14.24 -9.98
CA THR A 134 3.50 -12.81 -10.13
C THR A 134 2.54 -12.33 -9.06
N VAL A 135 2.96 -12.43 -7.80
CA VAL A 135 2.25 -11.70 -6.74
C VAL A 135 2.53 -10.22 -6.96
N PRO A 136 1.49 -9.39 -7.10
CA PRO A 136 1.70 -7.96 -7.21
C PRO A 136 2.53 -7.45 -6.03
N GLU A 137 3.56 -6.67 -6.32
CA GLU A 137 4.46 -6.09 -5.31
C GLU A 137 3.69 -5.41 -4.17
N TRP A 138 2.56 -4.78 -4.51
CA TRP A 138 1.75 -4.08 -3.53
C TRP A 138 1.08 -4.99 -2.49
N ILE A 139 0.76 -6.26 -2.81
CA ILE A 139 0.15 -7.17 -1.84
C ILE A 139 1.06 -7.40 -0.65
N SER A 140 2.34 -7.71 -0.89
CA SER A 140 3.30 -7.92 0.19
C SER A 140 3.43 -6.67 1.07
N ARG A 141 3.55 -5.49 0.46
CA ARG A 141 3.65 -4.21 1.18
C ARG A 141 2.38 -3.86 1.95
N ILE A 142 1.20 -4.13 1.37
CA ILE A 142 -0.08 -3.95 2.04
C ILE A 142 -0.14 -4.84 3.28
N ARG A 143 0.18 -6.14 3.14
CA ARG A 143 0.15 -7.10 4.24
C ARG A 143 1.14 -6.75 5.35
N GLU A 144 2.33 -6.30 5.01
CA GLU A 144 3.29 -5.76 5.98
C GLU A 144 2.67 -4.61 6.78
N GLN A 145 2.12 -3.61 6.10
CA GLN A 145 1.58 -2.42 6.73
C GLN A 145 0.28 -2.69 7.51
N LEU A 146 -0.58 -3.60 7.05
CA LEU A 146 -1.73 -4.05 7.82
C LEU A 146 -1.31 -4.71 9.13
N SER A 147 -0.25 -5.52 9.12
CA SER A 147 0.26 -6.13 10.35
C SER A 147 0.69 -5.07 11.37
N VAL A 148 1.34 -3.99 10.91
CA VAL A 148 1.72 -2.84 11.75
C VAL A 148 0.49 -2.13 12.32
N SER A 149 -0.51 -1.84 11.49
CA SER A 149 -1.75 -1.19 11.94
C SER A 149 -2.47 -2.01 13.00
N TYR A 150 -2.64 -3.32 12.75
CA TYR A 150 -3.30 -4.21 13.71
C TYR A 150 -2.50 -4.38 15.01
N ALA A 151 -1.17 -4.43 14.93
CA ALA A 151 -0.33 -4.45 16.13
C ALA A 151 -0.50 -3.18 16.96
N GLY A 152 -0.50 -2.01 16.31
CA GLY A 152 -0.72 -0.72 16.97
C GLY A 152 -2.08 -0.59 17.63
N LEU A 153 -3.10 -1.28 17.10
CA LEU A 153 -4.45 -1.36 17.67
C LEU A 153 -4.60 -2.50 18.71
N GLY A 154 -3.55 -3.25 19.04
CA GLY A 154 -3.59 -4.36 19.98
C GLY A 154 -4.29 -5.63 19.44
N MET A 155 -4.58 -5.70 18.14
CA MET A 155 -5.27 -6.83 17.49
C MET A 155 -4.24 -7.88 17.05
N LYS A 156 -3.64 -8.58 17.99
CA LYS A 156 -2.52 -9.50 17.76
C LYS A 156 -2.79 -10.56 16.71
N GLU A 157 -3.92 -11.27 16.79
CA GLU A 157 -4.26 -12.35 15.85
C GLU A 157 -4.31 -11.86 14.39
N LYS A 158 -4.92 -10.69 14.16
CA LYS A 158 -4.98 -10.09 12.83
C LYS A 158 -3.60 -9.59 12.36
N SER A 159 -2.80 -9.08 13.28
CA SER A 159 -1.41 -8.68 13.00
C SER A 159 -0.59 -9.89 12.56
N ASP A 160 -0.62 -10.97 13.34
CA ASP A 160 0.12 -12.20 13.05
C ASP A 160 -0.33 -12.83 11.72
N TYR A 161 -1.64 -12.86 11.44
CA TYR A 161 -2.19 -13.33 10.18
C TYR A 161 -1.60 -12.58 8.97
N ASN A 162 -1.64 -11.24 9.00
CA ASN A 162 -1.10 -10.44 7.90
C ASN A 162 0.42 -10.57 7.77
N ARG A 163 1.12 -10.64 8.90
CA ARG A 163 2.57 -10.85 8.93
C ARG A 163 2.98 -12.17 8.31
N ASN A 164 2.26 -13.25 8.61
CA ASN A 164 2.56 -14.57 8.04
C ASN A 164 2.41 -14.57 6.53
N ILE A 165 1.32 -14.00 5.99
CA ILE A 165 1.15 -13.85 4.53
C ILE A 165 2.29 -13.05 3.93
N TYR A 166 2.70 -11.95 4.55
CA TYR A 166 3.83 -11.15 4.09
C TYR A 166 5.13 -11.98 4.02
N LEU A 167 5.41 -12.77 5.05
CA LEU A 167 6.61 -13.61 5.10
C LEU A 167 6.57 -14.72 4.06
N ASP A 168 5.42 -15.37 3.86
CA ASP A 168 5.23 -16.41 2.84
C ASP A 168 5.50 -15.85 1.44
N ILE A 169 5.00 -14.64 1.15
CA ILE A 169 5.26 -13.95 -0.12
C ILE A 169 6.76 -13.68 -0.31
N LEU A 170 7.45 -13.24 0.74
CA LEU A 170 8.89 -12.98 0.67
C LEU A 170 9.72 -14.25 0.44
N GLU A 171 9.33 -15.37 1.02
CA GLU A 171 10.02 -16.65 0.83
C GLU A 171 9.87 -17.16 -0.60
N ASP A 172 8.68 -17.04 -1.19
CA ASP A 172 8.41 -17.50 -2.55
C ASP A 172 8.99 -16.59 -3.65
N THR A 173 9.37 -15.37 -3.29
CA THR A 173 9.97 -14.40 -4.25
C THR A 173 11.50 -14.37 -4.21
N ARG A 174 12.14 -15.14 -3.34
CA ARG A 174 13.60 -15.32 -3.28
C ARG A 174 14.05 -16.39 -4.27
#